data_64a8d422a40d184f0197b4bf5be4ab0c
#
_entry.id   64a8d422a40d184f0197b4bf5be4ab0c
#
_cell.length_a   1.000
_cell.length_b   1.000
_cell.length_c   1.000
_cell.angle_alpha   90.00
_cell.angle_beta   90.00
_cell.angle_gamma   90.00
#
_symmetry.space_group_name_H-M   'P 1'
#
loop_
_entity.id
_entity.type
_entity.pdbx_description
1 polymer ?
#
loop_
_entity_poly.entity_id
_entity_poly.type
_entity_poly.pdbx_seq_one_letter_code
_entity_poly.pdbx_strand_id
1 'polypeptide(L)'
;MPRQRHRLLGLVLAAATAFSLAAATPVATAEPTTACAPDPASPKQQLRAEWIASVTNIDWPSARGLSADQQKAELIRWYDEAVALGLNAVVGQVRPTADAFWPSPFEPWSHWLTGTQGRDPGYDPLAFAVEEAHKRNLEFHGWFNPYRVSMGTDVNALVPTHPARVHPDWVLPYGGKLYYNPGIPEVRRFTVDAIMDAVRRYDIDAVHFDDYFYPYPVAGQVFGDAATYAQYGGGLSLADWRRENVDLLISELSAAIRSAKPWVQFGVSPFAIWRNASTDPAGSPTQGGVQTYDDLYADTVKWVREGWLDYITPQVYWNIGFEIADYAKLVPWWSDIVAGTDVNLYIGHANHKVANPAQPPQWQVPEEMSRQLTFNRDYPEVGGDIYFSAAQVRANRLSHMTIVQQDHYQRPAFAPTSGRLVARGPGAPVIADATRTSSGVRVRWVANRATSYAVYRLDGHDLVGRCDLADATHLVGSIRAVRGVLQSFTDTTAVAGTRYTYVVTALDRSHNESDPSRPRFTRA
;
A
#
# COMPACT_ATOMS: atom_id res chain seq x y z
N MET A 1 -68.15 4.67 -52.93
CA MET A 1 -69.47 3.99 -53.03
C MET A 1 -69.66 3.16 -51.83
N PRO A 2 -70.91 2.94 -51.39
CA PRO A 2 -71.39 3.63 -50.14
C PRO A 2 -71.82 2.68 -49.02
N ARG A 3 -71.96 3.32 -47.78
CA ARG A 3 -73.04 3.06 -46.79
C ARG A 3 -73.19 1.63 -46.24
N GLN A 4 -73.24 1.46 -44.89
CA GLN A 4 -74.48 1.67 -44.15
C GLN A 4 -74.20 1.65 -42.63
N ARG A 5 -74.91 2.52 -41.91
CA ARG A 5 -75.12 2.62 -40.52
C ARG A 5 -76.04 1.51 -39.99
N HIS A 6 -75.86 0.99 -38.78
CA HIS A 6 -77.01 0.61 -37.96
C HIS A 6 -76.68 0.92 -36.49
N ARG A 7 -77.59 1.65 -35.87
CA ARG A 7 -77.78 1.90 -34.44
C ARG A 7 -78.51 0.72 -33.82
N LEU A 8 -78.26 0.45 -32.56
CA LEU A 8 -79.24 -0.06 -31.55
C LEU A 8 -78.59 0.02 -30.17
N LEU A 9 -79.14 0.87 -29.39
CA LEU A 9 -79.90 0.74 -28.10
C LEU A 9 -79.24 -0.16 -27.04
N GLY A 10 -78.82 0.38 -26.04
CA GLY A 10 -78.99 0.64 -24.65
C GLY A 10 -79.44 -0.57 -23.77
N LEU A 11 -78.59 -0.82 -22.79
CA LEU A 11 -79.07 -1.34 -21.46
C LEU A 11 -78.13 -0.79 -20.38
N VAL A 12 -78.73 -0.02 -19.47
CA VAL A 12 -78.09 0.46 -18.23
C VAL A 12 -78.18 -0.66 -17.20
N LEU A 13 -77.03 -1.19 -16.74
CA LEU A 13 -76.94 -2.03 -15.57
C LEU A 13 -76.13 -1.29 -14.53
N ALA A 14 -76.78 -0.87 -13.45
CA ALA A 14 -76.15 -0.29 -12.28
C ALA A 14 -75.45 -1.40 -11.49
N ALA A 15 -74.14 -1.40 -11.45
CA ALA A 15 -73.36 -2.24 -10.54
C ALA A 15 -72.91 -1.38 -9.36
N ALA A 16 -73.40 -1.73 -8.17
CA ALA A 16 -72.95 -1.15 -6.92
C ALA A 16 -71.54 -1.61 -6.61
N THR A 17 -70.57 -0.70 -6.66
CA THR A 17 -69.20 -0.95 -6.21
C THR A 17 -69.09 -0.77 -4.69
N ALA A 18 -68.93 -1.86 -3.97
CA ALA A 18 -68.53 -1.86 -2.57
C ALA A 18 -67.08 -1.39 -2.46
N PHE A 19 -66.83 -0.22 -1.90
CA PHE A 19 -65.51 0.26 -1.51
C PHE A 19 -65.03 -0.50 -0.27
N SER A 20 -64.13 -1.48 -0.45
CA SER A 20 -63.36 -2.05 0.66
C SER A 20 -62.27 -1.07 1.06
N LEU A 21 -62.39 -0.44 2.22
CA LEU A 21 -61.28 0.25 2.87
C LEU A 21 -60.21 -0.80 3.22
N ALA A 22 -59.19 -0.91 2.42
CA ALA A 22 -57.95 -1.57 2.82
C ALA A 22 -57.24 -0.65 3.82
N ALA A 23 -57.18 -1.07 5.10
CA ALA A 23 -56.37 -0.42 6.09
C ALA A 23 -54.90 -0.50 5.62
N ALA A 24 -54.30 0.66 5.31
CA ALA A 24 -52.85 0.77 5.03
C ALA A 24 -52.11 0.43 6.33
N THR A 25 -51.44 -0.71 6.34
CA THR A 25 -50.43 -1.00 7.37
C THR A 25 -49.35 0.10 7.32
N PRO A 26 -48.99 0.69 8.48
CA PRO A 26 -47.90 1.67 8.48
C PRO A 26 -46.64 0.97 7.99
N VAL A 27 -46.04 1.49 6.90
CA VAL A 27 -44.69 1.13 6.50
C VAL A 27 -43.82 1.58 7.66
N ALA A 28 -43.21 0.63 8.36
CA ALA A 28 -42.21 0.92 9.36
C ALA A 28 -41.11 1.76 8.65
N THR A 29 -41.06 3.04 8.99
CA THR A 29 -39.91 3.87 8.62
C THR A 29 -38.71 3.21 9.25
N ALA A 30 -37.79 2.71 8.43
CA ALA A 30 -36.49 2.25 8.91
C ALA A 30 -35.90 3.42 9.72
N GLU A 31 -35.62 3.18 10.99
CA GLU A 31 -34.87 4.14 11.80
C GLU A 31 -33.59 4.48 11.03
N PRO A 32 -33.16 5.77 11.01
CA PRO A 32 -31.89 6.12 10.41
C PRO A 32 -30.81 5.28 11.14
N THR A 33 -30.16 4.40 10.41
CA THR A 33 -29.03 3.62 10.93
C THR A 33 -27.98 4.65 11.33
N THR A 34 -27.88 4.91 12.62
CA THR A 34 -26.81 5.74 13.18
C THR A 34 -25.50 5.14 12.71
N ALA A 35 -24.74 5.86 11.89
CA ALA A 35 -23.42 5.42 11.46
C ALA A 35 -22.57 5.28 12.74
N CYS A 36 -21.87 4.16 12.87
CA CYS A 36 -20.93 3.98 13.96
C CYS A 36 -19.82 5.02 13.83
N ALA A 37 -19.50 5.71 14.92
CA ALA A 37 -18.36 6.61 14.99
C ALA A 37 -17.16 5.80 15.52
N PRO A 38 -16.23 5.35 14.65
CA PRO A 38 -15.04 4.63 15.11
C PRO A 38 -14.13 5.57 15.92
N ASP A 39 -13.43 5.02 16.90
CA ASP A 39 -12.41 5.76 17.64
C ASP A 39 -11.20 6.05 16.72
N PRO A 40 -10.92 7.31 16.38
CA PRO A 40 -9.78 7.66 15.52
C PRO A 40 -8.43 7.34 16.17
N ALA A 41 -8.35 7.20 17.48
CA ALA A 41 -7.13 6.79 18.18
C ALA A 41 -6.86 5.27 18.03
N SER A 42 -7.86 4.49 17.64
CA SER A 42 -7.77 3.03 17.48
C SER A 42 -8.26 2.58 16.10
N PRO A 43 -7.65 3.05 14.99
CA PRO A 43 -8.10 2.70 13.64
C PRO A 43 -7.92 1.20 13.40
N LYS A 44 -8.99 0.57 12.92
CA LYS A 44 -8.99 -0.84 12.53
C LYS A 44 -8.29 -1.06 11.18
N GLN A 45 -8.45 -0.11 10.26
CA GLN A 45 -7.79 -0.10 8.96
C GLN A 45 -6.71 0.98 8.96
N GLN A 46 -5.46 0.55 8.95
CA GLN A 46 -4.28 1.42 8.90
C GLN A 46 -3.10 0.63 8.34
N LEU A 47 -2.52 1.07 7.22
CA LEU A 47 -1.27 0.52 6.74
C LEU A 47 -0.14 0.93 7.71
N ARG A 48 0.63 -0.04 8.16
CA ARG A 48 1.80 0.14 9.03
C ARG A 48 2.95 -0.63 8.39
N ALA A 49 3.83 0.08 7.69
CA ALA A 49 4.83 -0.58 6.85
C ALA A 49 6.23 0.02 7.01
N GLU A 50 7.22 -0.68 6.48
CA GLU A 50 8.59 -0.19 6.36
C GLU A 50 9.13 -0.49 4.98
N TRP A 51 10.01 0.39 4.46
CA TRP A 51 10.78 0.10 3.28
C TRP A 51 12.01 -0.75 3.61
N ILE A 52 12.22 -1.79 2.83
CA ILE A 52 13.41 -2.66 2.86
C ILE A 52 14.17 -2.44 1.57
N ALA A 53 15.15 -1.53 1.58
CA ALA A 53 15.93 -1.15 0.41
C ALA A 53 17.08 -2.13 0.17
N SER A 54 17.20 -2.61 -1.06
CA SER A 54 18.30 -3.50 -1.47
C SER A 54 19.43 -2.79 -2.19
N VAL A 55 19.14 -1.65 -2.84
CA VAL A 55 20.17 -0.86 -3.52
C VAL A 55 21.30 -0.48 -2.56
N THR A 56 22.54 -0.68 -2.96
CA THR A 56 23.73 -0.47 -2.14
C THR A 56 23.73 -1.21 -0.79
N ASN A 57 22.88 -2.23 -0.64
CA ASN A 57 22.70 -3.00 0.57
C ASN A 57 22.35 -2.11 1.79
N ILE A 58 21.47 -1.12 1.57
CA ILE A 58 21.03 -0.21 2.64
C ILE A 58 20.39 -1.02 3.77
N ASP A 59 19.51 -1.97 3.41
CA ASP A 59 18.80 -2.79 4.37
C ASP A 59 19.08 -4.29 4.11
N TRP A 60 18.40 -4.90 3.16
CA TRP A 60 18.48 -6.34 2.90
C TRP A 60 18.80 -6.69 1.44
N PRO A 61 19.72 -7.67 1.21
CA PRO A 61 20.64 -8.27 2.19
C PRO A 61 21.58 -7.23 2.79
N SER A 62 22.00 -7.39 4.04
CA SER A 62 22.86 -6.41 4.75
C SER A 62 24.25 -6.25 4.14
N ALA A 63 24.68 -7.21 3.31
CA ALA A 63 25.91 -7.17 2.54
C ALA A 63 25.81 -8.06 1.30
N ARG A 64 26.61 -7.74 0.28
CA ARG A 64 26.78 -8.60 -0.89
C ARG A 64 27.47 -9.90 -0.53
N GLY A 65 27.07 -10.99 -1.18
CA GLY A 65 27.77 -12.28 -1.07
C GLY A 65 27.49 -13.04 0.22
N LEU A 66 26.50 -12.65 1.00
CA LEU A 66 25.98 -13.49 2.06
C LEU A 66 25.44 -14.79 1.47
N SER A 67 25.58 -15.90 2.19
CA SER A 67 24.99 -17.18 1.77
C SER A 67 23.45 -17.08 1.75
N ALA A 68 22.80 -17.96 0.98
CA ALA A 68 21.33 -18.05 0.94
C ALA A 68 20.72 -18.18 2.34
N ASP A 69 21.33 -19.00 3.21
CA ASP A 69 20.83 -19.19 4.57
C ASP A 69 20.98 -17.95 5.44
N GLN A 70 22.07 -17.19 5.27
CA GLN A 70 22.25 -15.91 5.98
C GLN A 70 21.22 -14.88 5.52
N GLN A 71 21.03 -14.71 4.19
CA GLN A 71 20.02 -13.80 3.63
C GLN A 71 18.62 -14.15 4.13
N LYS A 72 18.24 -15.42 4.11
CA LYS A 72 16.96 -15.92 4.62
C LYS A 72 16.78 -15.65 6.12
N ALA A 73 17.79 -15.94 6.92
CA ALA A 73 17.74 -15.73 8.38
C ALA A 73 17.62 -14.23 8.74
N GLU A 74 18.30 -13.35 7.99
CA GLU A 74 18.15 -11.91 8.17
C GLU A 74 16.72 -11.47 7.89
N LEU A 75 16.14 -11.88 6.77
CA LEU A 75 14.80 -11.45 6.37
C LEU A 75 13.72 -11.97 7.35
N ILE A 76 13.83 -13.22 7.77
CA ILE A 76 12.94 -13.81 8.78
C ILE A 76 12.95 -12.97 10.05
N ARG A 77 14.15 -12.66 10.58
CA ARG A 77 14.28 -11.83 11.77
C ARG A 77 13.64 -10.45 11.60
N TRP A 78 13.85 -9.81 10.45
CA TRP A 78 13.29 -8.50 10.19
C TRP A 78 11.76 -8.53 10.13
N TYR A 79 11.17 -9.55 9.56
CA TYR A 79 9.72 -9.72 9.54
C TYR A 79 9.15 -10.04 10.93
N ASP A 80 9.85 -10.84 11.73
CA ASP A 80 9.46 -11.10 13.13
C ASP A 80 9.47 -9.81 13.97
N GLU A 81 10.49 -8.97 13.79
CA GLU A 81 10.62 -7.66 14.44
C GLU A 81 9.55 -6.68 13.94
N ALA A 82 9.22 -6.66 12.65
CA ALA A 82 8.14 -5.85 12.08
C ALA A 82 6.78 -6.19 12.72
N VAL A 83 6.46 -7.48 12.82
CA VAL A 83 5.23 -7.95 13.51
C VAL A 83 5.25 -7.57 14.98
N ALA A 84 6.39 -7.71 15.68
CA ALA A 84 6.50 -7.34 17.08
C ALA A 84 6.27 -5.84 17.32
N LEU A 85 6.59 -4.98 16.33
CA LEU A 85 6.29 -3.54 16.34
C LEU A 85 4.83 -3.22 15.99
N GLY A 86 4.04 -4.20 15.54
CA GLY A 86 2.66 -4.00 15.12
C GLY A 86 2.51 -3.55 13.65
N LEU A 87 3.55 -3.73 12.82
CA LEU A 87 3.48 -3.52 11.38
C LEU A 87 2.66 -4.64 10.71
N ASN A 88 2.04 -4.34 9.57
CA ASN A 88 1.19 -5.27 8.82
C ASN A 88 1.57 -5.37 7.33
N ALA A 89 2.60 -4.62 6.90
CA ALA A 89 3.13 -4.71 5.54
C ALA A 89 4.63 -4.41 5.51
N VAL A 90 5.29 -4.87 4.42
CA VAL A 90 6.67 -4.54 4.09
C VAL A 90 6.76 -4.16 2.61
N VAL A 91 7.58 -3.15 2.29
CA VAL A 91 7.83 -2.66 0.93
C VAL A 91 9.24 -3.06 0.55
N GLY A 92 9.39 -4.26 -0.06
CA GLY A 92 10.69 -4.85 -0.37
C GLY A 92 11.20 -4.48 -1.76
N GLN A 93 12.41 -3.89 -1.85
CA GLN A 93 13.01 -3.52 -3.13
C GLN A 93 13.56 -4.75 -3.86
N VAL A 94 12.90 -5.13 -4.95
CA VAL A 94 13.20 -6.35 -5.72
C VAL A 94 13.76 -6.08 -7.11
N ARG A 95 13.72 -4.82 -7.58
CA ARG A 95 14.33 -4.35 -8.83
C ARG A 95 15.04 -3.01 -8.62
N PRO A 96 16.24 -3.03 -8.03
CA PRO A 96 16.94 -1.79 -7.65
C PRO A 96 17.67 -1.08 -8.80
N THR A 97 18.28 -1.82 -9.76
CA THR A 97 19.16 -1.31 -10.80
C THR A 97 19.02 -2.08 -12.11
N ALA A 98 17.80 -2.16 -12.66
CA ALA A 98 17.48 -2.94 -13.87
C ALA A 98 18.05 -4.38 -13.79
N ASP A 99 17.95 -4.95 -12.62
CA ASP A 99 18.35 -6.31 -12.26
C ASP A 99 17.33 -6.87 -11.28
N ALA A 100 17.24 -8.20 -11.14
CA ALA A 100 16.13 -8.85 -10.49
C ALA A 100 16.52 -9.64 -9.23
N PHE A 101 15.61 -9.67 -8.25
CA PHE A 101 15.63 -10.53 -7.07
C PHE A 101 14.80 -11.81 -7.27
N TRP A 102 14.57 -12.20 -8.53
CA TRP A 102 13.90 -13.43 -8.93
C TRP A 102 14.49 -13.93 -10.26
N PRO A 103 14.29 -15.21 -10.66
CA PRO A 103 14.77 -15.72 -11.94
C PRO A 103 13.97 -15.12 -13.11
N SER A 104 14.30 -13.88 -13.46
CA SER A 104 13.66 -13.09 -14.52
C SER A 104 14.18 -13.51 -15.90
N PRO A 105 13.32 -13.68 -16.93
CA PRO A 105 13.75 -13.83 -18.30
C PRO A 105 14.16 -12.52 -18.97
N PHE A 106 13.91 -11.39 -18.32
CA PHE A 106 14.15 -10.04 -18.85
C PHE A 106 15.49 -9.45 -18.37
N GLU A 107 15.85 -9.68 -17.12
CA GLU A 107 16.96 -9.01 -16.45
C GLU A 107 17.80 -9.99 -15.66
N PRO A 108 19.12 -9.74 -15.53
CA PRO A 108 20.01 -10.63 -14.78
C PRO A 108 19.73 -10.59 -13.28
N TRP A 109 20.18 -11.61 -12.54
CA TRP A 109 20.25 -11.58 -11.09
C TRP A 109 21.01 -10.35 -10.59
N SER A 110 20.47 -9.71 -9.56
CA SER A 110 21.08 -8.53 -8.98
C SER A 110 22.42 -8.83 -8.30
N HIS A 111 23.41 -7.95 -8.54
CA HIS A 111 24.69 -8.06 -7.85
C HIS A 111 24.60 -7.73 -6.35
N TRP A 112 23.52 -7.11 -5.91
CA TRP A 112 23.28 -6.84 -4.48
C TRP A 112 23.02 -8.11 -3.67
N LEU A 113 22.67 -9.23 -4.33
CA LEU A 113 22.52 -10.54 -3.71
C LEU A 113 23.89 -11.23 -3.49
N THR A 114 24.61 -11.45 -4.58
CA THR A 114 25.79 -12.33 -4.60
C THR A 114 27.12 -11.60 -4.68
N GLY A 115 27.10 -10.27 -4.91
CA GLY A 115 28.28 -9.48 -5.25
C GLY A 115 28.68 -9.56 -6.72
N THR A 116 28.04 -10.43 -7.52
CA THR A 116 28.27 -10.61 -8.95
C THR A 116 26.96 -10.60 -9.70
N GLN A 117 26.77 -9.63 -10.61
CA GLN A 117 25.55 -9.56 -11.43
C GLN A 117 25.41 -10.83 -12.29
N GLY A 118 24.19 -11.32 -12.44
CA GLY A 118 23.87 -12.53 -13.21
C GLY A 118 24.16 -13.84 -12.49
N ARG A 119 24.84 -13.84 -11.34
CA ARG A 119 25.10 -15.04 -10.56
C ARG A 119 23.84 -15.41 -9.75
N ASP A 120 23.35 -16.65 -9.96
CA ASP A 120 22.25 -17.22 -9.21
C ASP A 120 22.60 -17.31 -7.71
N PRO A 121 21.74 -16.79 -6.80
CA PRO A 121 21.93 -16.87 -5.36
C PRO A 121 21.64 -18.27 -4.78
N GLY A 122 21.20 -19.22 -5.58
CA GLY A 122 20.86 -20.59 -5.17
C GLY A 122 19.47 -20.75 -4.56
N TYR A 123 18.63 -19.73 -4.66
CA TYR A 123 17.22 -19.76 -4.25
C TYR A 123 16.47 -18.63 -4.96
N ASP A 124 15.14 -18.58 -4.82
CA ASP A 124 14.31 -17.46 -5.32
C ASP A 124 14.02 -16.48 -4.18
N PRO A 125 14.73 -15.33 -4.10
CA PRO A 125 14.57 -14.35 -3.03
C PRO A 125 13.17 -13.75 -2.97
N LEU A 126 12.53 -13.47 -4.13
CA LEU A 126 11.19 -12.88 -4.17
C LEU A 126 10.14 -13.89 -3.69
N ALA A 127 10.19 -15.13 -4.16
CA ALA A 127 9.29 -16.18 -3.68
C ALA A 127 9.40 -16.36 -2.17
N PHE A 128 10.63 -16.44 -1.66
CA PHE A 128 10.90 -16.58 -0.23
C PHE A 128 10.37 -15.37 0.57
N ALA A 129 10.62 -14.14 0.09
CA ALA A 129 10.19 -12.93 0.78
C ALA A 129 8.65 -12.86 0.89
N VAL A 130 7.93 -13.14 -0.19
CA VAL A 130 6.46 -13.17 -0.22
C VAL A 130 5.91 -14.25 0.72
N GLU A 131 6.47 -15.47 0.66
CA GLU A 131 6.01 -16.58 1.49
C GLU A 131 6.20 -16.29 2.99
N GLU A 132 7.37 -15.77 3.39
CA GLU A 132 7.68 -15.45 4.78
C GLU A 132 6.87 -14.24 5.31
N ALA A 133 6.58 -13.25 4.47
CA ALA A 133 5.68 -12.15 4.81
C ALA A 133 4.25 -12.68 5.08
N HIS A 134 3.72 -13.48 4.17
CA HIS A 134 2.38 -14.05 4.28
C HIS A 134 2.23 -15.01 5.47
N LYS A 135 3.25 -15.80 5.82
CA LYS A 135 3.24 -16.63 7.05
C LYS A 135 3.01 -15.81 8.32
N ARG A 136 3.41 -14.55 8.31
CA ARG A 136 3.28 -13.58 9.41
C ARG A 136 2.07 -12.65 9.28
N ASN A 137 1.23 -12.88 8.28
CA ASN A 137 0.12 -11.98 7.92
C ASN A 137 0.57 -10.54 7.59
N LEU A 138 1.79 -10.39 7.06
CA LEU A 138 2.27 -9.16 6.46
C LEU A 138 1.91 -9.14 4.97
N GLU A 139 1.49 -7.99 4.44
CA GLU A 139 1.49 -7.75 3.00
C GLU A 139 2.92 -7.58 2.49
N PHE A 140 3.18 -8.02 1.26
CA PHE A 140 4.42 -7.80 0.56
C PHE A 140 4.20 -6.91 -0.65
N HIS A 141 4.66 -5.66 -0.56
CA HIS A 141 4.67 -4.71 -1.66
C HIS A 141 6.02 -4.79 -2.38
N GLY A 142 6.02 -5.28 -3.61
CA GLY A 142 7.24 -5.35 -4.41
C GLY A 142 7.64 -3.95 -4.88
N TRP A 143 8.82 -3.47 -4.48
CA TRP A 143 9.35 -2.17 -4.90
C TRP A 143 10.28 -2.32 -6.09
N PHE A 144 9.92 -1.64 -7.18
CA PHE A 144 10.63 -1.62 -8.44
C PHE A 144 11.08 -0.19 -8.76
N ASN A 145 12.38 0.02 -9.00
CA ASN A 145 12.82 1.26 -9.62
C ASN A 145 12.70 1.12 -11.15
N PRO A 146 11.95 1.98 -11.87
CA PRO A 146 11.65 1.74 -13.28
C PRO A 146 12.82 1.98 -14.23
N TYR A 147 13.71 2.96 -13.95
CA TYR A 147 14.63 3.46 -14.96
C TYR A 147 16.11 3.44 -14.57
N ARG A 148 16.46 3.27 -13.31
CA ARG A 148 17.87 3.22 -12.90
C ARG A 148 18.51 1.91 -13.35
N VAL A 149 19.57 2.00 -14.16
CA VAL A 149 20.30 0.84 -14.73
C VAL A 149 21.50 0.47 -13.88
N SER A 150 22.28 1.45 -13.42
CA SER A 150 23.51 1.22 -12.68
C SER A 150 23.85 2.39 -11.75
N MET A 151 24.58 2.10 -10.69
CA MET A 151 25.17 3.10 -9.80
C MET A 151 26.53 3.62 -10.29
N GLY A 152 26.96 3.22 -11.47
CA GLY A 152 28.13 3.71 -12.19
C GLY A 152 27.79 4.06 -13.64
N THR A 153 28.75 4.58 -14.41
CA THR A 153 28.55 5.06 -15.78
C THR A 153 29.11 4.12 -16.86
N ASP A 154 29.83 3.07 -16.47
CA ASP A 154 30.40 2.13 -17.45
C ASP A 154 29.39 1.02 -17.78
N VAL A 155 28.80 1.07 -18.95
CA VAL A 155 27.89 0.04 -19.45
C VAL A 155 28.58 -1.31 -19.62
N ASN A 156 29.89 -1.36 -19.85
CA ASN A 156 30.67 -2.58 -20.02
C ASN A 156 30.91 -3.32 -18.67
N ALA A 157 30.72 -2.64 -17.55
CA ALA A 157 30.73 -3.27 -16.23
C ALA A 157 29.51 -4.17 -15.98
N LEU A 158 28.45 -4.04 -16.76
CA LEU A 158 27.27 -4.91 -16.71
C LEU A 158 27.57 -6.24 -17.42
N VAL A 159 26.87 -7.32 -17.05
CA VAL A 159 27.01 -8.61 -17.75
C VAL A 159 26.60 -8.52 -19.23
N PRO A 160 27.21 -9.30 -20.14
CA PRO A 160 26.93 -9.23 -21.58
C PRO A 160 25.45 -9.37 -21.97
N THR A 161 24.69 -10.11 -21.18
CA THR A 161 23.26 -10.36 -21.41
C THR A 161 22.35 -9.28 -20.83
N HIS A 162 22.91 -8.27 -20.13
CA HIS A 162 22.11 -7.18 -19.58
C HIS A 162 21.46 -6.38 -20.72
N PRO A 163 20.15 -6.06 -20.65
CA PRO A 163 19.46 -5.30 -21.70
C PRO A 163 20.14 -3.99 -22.08
N ALA A 164 20.70 -3.28 -21.12
CA ALA A 164 21.47 -2.06 -21.38
C ALA A 164 22.77 -2.27 -22.18
N ARG A 165 23.33 -3.48 -22.18
CA ARG A 165 24.47 -3.85 -23.05
C ARG A 165 24.03 -4.35 -24.42
N VAL A 166 22.89 -5.02 -24.47
CA VAL A 166 22.28 -5.48 -25.72
C VAL A 166 21.73 -4.30 -26.52
N HIS A 167 21.18 -3.31 -25.82
CA HIS A 167 20.59 -2.09 -26.37
C HIS A 167 21.27 -0.85 -25.77
N PRO A 168 22.50 -0.52 -26.16
CA PRO A 168 23.22 0.63 -25.61
C PRO A 168 22.56 1.98 -25.97
N ASP A 169 21.77 2.02 -27.02
CA ASP A 169 20.93 3.15 -27.45
C ASP A 169 19.76 3.45 -26.48
N TRP A 170 19.40 2.51 -25.61
CA TRP A 170 18.38 2.71 -24.57
C TRP A 170 18.87 3.47 -23.35
N VAL A 171 20.17 3.68 -23.21
CA VAL A 171 20.81 4.07 -21.94
C VAL A 171 21.48 5.43 -22.06
N LEU A 172 21.27 6.27 -21.04
CA LEU A 172 21.87 7.58 -20.93
C LEU A 172 22.67 7.70 -19.62
N PRO A 173 23.91 8.20 -19.65
CA PRO A 173 24.65 8.55 -18.45
C PRO A 173 24.17 9.90 -17.91
N TYR A 174 23.94 9.97 -16.59
CA TYR A 174 23.59 11.20 -15.89
C TYR A 174 23.90 11.11 -14.40
N GLY A 175 24.45 12.17 -13.81
CA GLY A 175 24.72 12.23 -12.38
C GLY A 175 25.61 11.09 -11.85
N GLY A 176 26.56 10.61 -12.65
CA GLY A 176 27.45 9.51 -12.28
C GLY A 176 26.81 8.12 -12.32
N LYS A 177 25.64 7.98 -12.94
CA LYS A 177 24.87 6.73 -13.05
C LYS A 177 24.40 6.48 -14.48
N LEU A 178 23.87 5.28 -14.73
CA LEU A 178 23.19 4.95 -15.98
C LEU A 178 21.69 4.84 -15.73
N TYR A 179 20.92 5.38 -16.67
CA TYR A 179 19.46 5.32 -16.68
C TYR A 179 18.95 4.84 -18.03
N TYR A 180 17.91 4.07 -18.04
CA TYR A 180 17.10 3.90 -19.24
C TYR A 180 16.49 5.24 -19.64
N ASN A 181 16.40 5.49 -20.96
CA ASN A 181 15.78 6.69 -21.50
C ASN A 181 14.24 6.53 -21.50
N PRO A 182 13.49 7.24 -20.64
CA PRO A 182 12.04 7.09 -20.55
C PRO A 182 11.29 7.48 -21.83
N GLY A 183 11.94 8.28 -22.69
CA GLY A 183 11.39 8.75 -23.95
C GLY A 183 11.37 7.72 -25.08
N ILE A 184 11.94 6.53 -24.89
CA ILE A 184 11.97 5.45 -25.87
C ILE A 184 10.77 4.51 -25.60
N PRO A 185 9.81 4.38 -26.55
CA PRO A 185 8.64 3.51 -26.34
C PRO A 185 8.97 2.05 -26.07
N GLU A 186 10.05 1.52 -26.66
CA GLU A 186 10.57 0.18 -26.44
C GLU A 186 11.02 -0.04 -25.00
N VAL A 187 11.70 0.95 -24.42
CA VAL A 187 12.13 0.94 -23.01
C VAL A 187 10.93 0.88 -22.08
N ARG A 188 9.89 1.68 -22.35
CA ARG A 188 8.67 1.66 -21.56
C ARG A 188 8.01 0.27 -21.59
N ARG A 189 7.81 -0.32 -22.78
CA ARG A 189 7.24 -1.66 -22.92
C ARG A 189 8.08 -2.71 -22.19
N PHE A 190 9.40 -2.68 -22.39
CA PHE A 190 10.34 -3.57 -21.71
C PHE A 190 10.21 -3.47 -20.17
N THR A 191 10.15 -2.25 -19.63
CA THR A 191 10.01 -2.01 -18.19
C THR A 191 8.70 -2.57 -17.66
N VAL A 192 7.58 -2.34 -18.37
CA VAL A 192 6.28 -2.92 -18.03
C VAL A 192 6.34 -4.46 -18.04
N ASP A 193 6.90 -5.06 -19.09
CA ASP A 193 6.99 -6.52 -19.22
C ASP A 193 7.84 -7.17 -18.13
N ALA A 194 8.97 -6.56 -17.79
CA ALA A 194 9.86 -7.03 -16.73
C ALA A 194 9.17 -7.01 -15.35
N ILE A 195 8.43 -5.95 -15.03
CA ILE A 195 7.65 -5.85 -13.79
C ILE A 195 6.48 -6.84 -13.80
N MET A 196 5.78 -6.93 -14.93
CA MET A 196 4.63 -7.83 -15.07
C MET A 196 5.01 -9.32 -15.02
N ASP A 197 6.26 -9.69 -15.29
CA ASP A 197 6.77 -11.05 -15.02
C ASP A 197 6.68 -11.37 -13.52
N ALA A 198 7.12 -10.46 -12.66
CA ALA A 198 6.99 -10.63 -11.22
C ALA A 198 5.52 -10.65 -10.78
N VAL A 199 4.70 -9.71 -11.26
CA VAL A 199 3.26 -9.65 -10.94
C VAL A 199 2.55 -10.96 -11.28
N ARG A 200 2.80 -11.54 -12.46
CA ARG A 200 2.14 -12.79 -12.91
C ARG A 200 2.57 -14.01 -12.12
N ARG A 201 3.85 -14.10 -11.77
CA ARG A 201 4.46 -15.30 -11.18
C ARG A 201 4.36 -15.36 -9.67
N TYR A 202 4.38 -14.23 -8.99
CA TYR A 202 4.44 -14.16 -7.52
C TYR A 202 3.15 -13.61 -6.92
N ASP A 203 2.89 -13.99 -5.68
CA ASP A 203 1.71 -13.59 -4.92
C ASP A 203 1.94 -12.28 -4.16
N ILE A 204 2.55 -11.28 -4.83
CA ILE A 204 2.72 -9.95 -4.27
C ILE A 204 1.36 -9.26 -4.06
N ASP A 205 1.26 -8.43 -3.03
CA ASP A 205 0.03 -7.71 -2.70
C ASP A 205 -0.02 -6.35 -3.41
N ALA A 206 1.15 -5.74 -3.68
CA ALA A 206 1.25 -4.50 -4.45
C ALA A 206 2.54 -4.42 -5.29
N VAL A 207 2.49 -3.60 -6.34
CA VAL A 207 3.65 -3.01 -7.02
C VAL A 207 3.86 -1.63 -6.43
N HIS A 208 5.10 -1.30 -6.08
CA HIS A 208 5.47 -0.01 -5.52
C HIS A 208 6.61 0.62 -6.32
N PHE A 209 6.46 1.91 -6.69
CA PHE A 209 7.53 2.72 -7.23
C PHE A 209 8.01 3.74 -6.22
N ASP A 210 9.32 4.07 -6.28
CA ASP A 210 9.91 5.19 -5.56
C ASP A 210 9.71 6.53 -6.30
N ASP A 211 10.58 7.50 -6.04
CA ASP A 211 10.57 8.85 -6.60
C ASP A 211 11.52 9.03 -7.81
N TYR A 212 12.15 7.95 -8.28
CA TYR A 212 13.13 8.03 -9.37
C TYR A 212 12.50 7.68 -10.73
N PHE A 213 11.90 8.69 -11.39
CA PHE A 213 11.47 8.64 -12.80
C PHE A 213 12.57 9.22 -13.70
N TYR A 214 12.48 10.48 -14.16
CA TYR A 214 13.69 11.16 -14.59
C TYR A 214 14.57 11.42 -13.37
N PRO A 215 15.91 11.42 -13.53
CA PRO A 215 16.81 11.60 -12.39
C PRO A 215 16.71 13.01 -11.80
N TYR A 216 16.99 13.13 -10.51
CA TYR A 216 17.07 14.42 -9.82
C TYR A 216 18.08 15.35 -10.52
N PRO A 217 17.79 16.65 -10.62
CA PRO A 217 18.65 17.62 -11.27
C PRO A 217 20.05 17.64 -10.66
N VAL A 218 21.07 17.59 -11.53
CA VAL A 218 22.47 17.78 -11.15
C VAL A 218 22.98 19.08 -11.78
N ALA A 219 23.53 19.97 -10.96
CA ALA A 219 24.01 21.27 -11.42
C ALA A 219 24.98 21.12 -12.58
N GLY A 220 24.77 21.89 -13.67
CA GLY A 220 25.58 21.87 -14.87
C GLY A 220 25.42 20.65 -15.78
N GLN A 221 24.48 19.74 -15.50
CA GLN A 221 24.18 18.59 -16.36
C GLN A 221 22.80 18.70 -16.99
N VAL A 222 22.66 18.21 -18.21
CA VAL A 222 21.39 18.05 -18.92
C VAL A 222 21.21 16.57 -19.22
N PHE A 223 19.98 16.06 -19.00
CA PHE A 223 19.67 14.70 -19.39
C PHE A 223 19.69 14.57 -20.92
N GLY A 224 20.43 13.59 -21.45
CA GLY A 224 20.87 13.52 -22.84
C GLY A 224 19.82 13.03 -23.84
N ASP A 225 18.54 13.30 -23.66
CA ASP A 225 17.42 12.77 -24.46
C ASP A 225 17.01 13.63 -25.66
N ALA A 226 17.79 14.65 -26.04
CA ALA A 226 17.44 15.58 -27.11
C ALA A 226 17.17 14.91 -28.48
N ALA A 227 17.95 13.89 -28.85
CA ALA A 227 17.74 13.14 -30.09
C ALA A 227 16.43 12.32 -30.04
N THR A 228 16.12 11.73 -28.89
CA THR A 228 14.86 11.00 -28.65
C THR A 228 13.66 11.94 -28.70
N TYR A 229 13.79 13.13 -28.11
CA TYR A 229 12.77 14.16 -28.17
C TYR A 229 12.53 14.64 -29.62
N ALA A 230 13.59 14.84 -30.41
CA ALA A 230 13.43 15.18 -31.82
C ALA A 230 12.66 14.12 -32.62
N GLN A 231 12.80 12.86 -32.25
CA GLN A 231 12.11 11.74 -32.90
C GLN A 231 10.66 11.53 -32.41
N TYR A 232 10.43 11.62 -31.11
CA TYR A 232 9.18 11.20 -30.46
C TYR A 232 8.41 12.34 -29.76
N GLY A 233 8.90 13.58 -29.82
CA GLY A 233 8.33 14.73 -29.09
C GLY A 233 6.93 15.15 -29.54
N GLY A 234 6.49 14.77 -30.75
CA GLY A 234 5.11 14.92 -31.21
C GLY A 234 4.55 16.36 -31.20
N GLY A 235 5.42 17.38 -31.12
CA GLY A 235 5.02 18.80 -31.02
C GLY A 235 4.79 19.31 -29.59
N LEU A 236 4.95 18.45 -28.57
CA LEU A 236 4.93 18.86 -27.16
C LEU A 236 6.21 19.66 -26.82
N SER A 237 6.14 20.48 -25.76
CA SER A 237 7.37 20.99 -25.15
C SER A 237 8.22 19.83 -24.59
N LEU A 238 9.55 20.03 -24.45
CA LEU A 238 10.41 19.00 -23.87
C LEU A 238 9.93 18.54 -22.48
N ALA A 239 9.47 19.47 -21.66
CA ALA A 239 8.98 19.19 -20.32
C ALA A 239 7.65 18.39 -20.37
N ASP A 240 6.73 18.77 -21.24
CA ASP A 240 5.44 18.07 -21.38
C ASP A 240 5.65 16.66 -21.96
N TRP A 241 6.54 16.51 -22.94
CA TRP A 241 6.90 15.21 -23.49
C TRP A 241 7.54 14.28 -22.44
N ARG A 242 8.41 14.80 -21.58
CA ARG A 242 8.97 14.01 -20.48
C ARG A 242 7.91 13.55 -19.49
N ARG A 243 6.96 14.44 -19.13
CA ARG A 243 5.80 14.07 -18.28
C ARG A 243 4.92 13.02 -18.95
N GLU A 244 4.63 13.20 -20.23
CA GLU A 244 3.85 12.23 -21.01
C GLU A 244 4.50 10.83 -21.00
N ASN A 245 5.83 10.74 -21.12
CA ASN A 245 6.55 9.46 -21.07
C ASN A 245 6.38 8.74 -19.73
N VAL A 246 6.39 9.50 -18.62
CA VAL A 246 6.17 8.94 -17.28
C VAL A 246 4.71 8.58 -17.08
N ASP A 247 3.79 9.45 -17.47
CA ASP A 247 2.34 9.21 -17.41
C ASP A 247 1.94 7.94 -18.16
N LEU A 248 2.50 7.73 -19.34
CA LEU A 248 2.29 6.51 -20.13
C LEU A 248 2.79 5.25 -19.40
N LEU A 249 3.96 5.32 -18.75
CA LEU A 249 4.45 4.18 -17.94
C LEU A 249 3.45 3.86 -16.81
N ILE A 250 3.03 4.87 -16.06
CA ILE A 250 2.13 4.69 -14.91
C ILE A 250 0.78 4.13 -15.37
N SER A 251 0.17 4.73 -16.39
CA SER A 251 -1.15 4.31 -16.87
C SER A 251 -1.14 2.92 -17.53
N GLU A 252 -0.13 2.61 -18.36
CA GLU A 252 0.02 1.30 -19.01
C GLU A 252 0.27 0.19 -17.96
N LEU A 253 1.15 0.44 -16.98
CA LEU A 253 1.41 -0.53 -15.93
C LEU A 253 0.19 -0.74 -15.04
N SER A 254 -0.51 0.33 -14.64
CA SER A 254 -1.76 0.25 -13.90
C SER A 254 -2.79 -0.64 -14.61
N ALA A 255 -3.01 -0.40 -15.90
CA ALA A 255 -3.93 -1.19 -16.72
C ALA A 255 -3.49 -2.67 -16.82
N ALA A 256 -2.18 -2.92 -16.99
CA ALA A 256 -1.64 -4.27 -17.08
C ALA A 256 -1.79 -5.05 -15.75
N ILE A 257 -1.50 -4.42 -14.62
CA ILE A 257 -1.70 -5.02 -13.28
C ILE A 257 -3.16 -5.38 -13.07
N ARG A 258 -4.08 -4.43 -13.28
CA ARG A 258 -5.53 -4.61 -13.10
C ARG A 258 -6.10 -5.71 -13.99
N SER A 259 -5.59 -5.81 -15.22
CA SER A 259 -5.99 -6.87 -16.15
C SER A 259 -5.49 -8.26 -15.72
N ALA A 260 -4.27 -8.36 -15.19
CA ALA A 260 -3.66 -9.63 -14.84
C ALA A 260 -4.10 -10.14 -13.45
N LYS A 261 -4.08 -9.26 -12.45
CA LYS A 261 -4.44 -9.55 -11.05
C LYS A 261 -5.15 -8.33 -10.44
N PRO A 262 -6.48 -8.23 -10.56
CA PRO A 262 -7.24 -7.06 -10.13
C PRO A 262 -7.05 -6.65 -8.68
N TRP A 263 -6.68 -7.61 -7.82
CA TRP A 263 -6.44 -7.39 -6.39
C TRP A 263 -5.03 -6.86 -6.06
N VAL A 264 -4.06 -6.92 -6.98
CA VAL A 264 -2.73 -6.34 -6.76
C VAL A 264 -2.84 -4.83 -6.85
N GLN A 265 -2.41 -4.15 -5.80
CA GLN A 265 -2.42 -2.70 -5.73
C GLN A 265 -1.22 -2.12 -6.50
N PHE A 266 -1.35 -0.89 -6.97
CA PHE A 266 -0.24 -0.12 -7.52
C PHE A 266 -0.08 1.19 -6.77
N GLY A 267 1.09 1.41 -6.17
CA GLY A 267 1.41 2.60 -5.41
C GLY A 267 2.72 3.25 -5.79
N VAL A 268 2.83 4.53 -5.46
CA VAL A 268 4.04 5.34 -5.70
C VAL A 268 4.39 6.12 -4.44
N SER A 269 5.68 6.19 -4.10
CA SER A 269 6.19 7.08 -3.05
C SER A 269 7.02 8.21 -3.67
N PRO A 270 6.37 9.30 -4.10
CA PRO A 270 7.04 10.41 -4.74
C PRO A 270 7.76 11.30 -3.71
N PHE A 271 8.69 12.14 -4.17
CA PHE A 271 9.10 13.31 -3.42
C PHE A 271 7.85 14.15 -3.06
N ALA A 272 7.75 14.62 -1.82
CA ALA A 272 6.46 15.08 -1.28
C ALA A 272 5.95 16.41 -1.85
N ILE A 273 6.77 17.19 -2.55
CA ILE A 273 6.37 18.47 -3.13
C ILE A 273 6.07 18.27 -4.61
N TRP A 274 4.78 18.31 -4.98
CA TRP A 274 4.37 18.31 -6.38
C TRP A 274 4.79 19.58 -7.06
N ARG A 275 4.31 20.73 -6.58
CA ARG A 275 4.74 22.10 -6.90
C ARG A 275 4.59 22.98 -5.67
N ASN A 276 5.38 24.02 -5.58
CA ASN A 276 5.17 25.08 -4.58
C ASN A 276 3.99 25.97 -4.99
N ALA A 277 3.25 26.51 -4.04
CA ALA A 277 2.16 27.46 -4.32
C ALA A 277 2.64 28.74 -5.04
N SER A 278 3.91 29.09 -4.94
CA SER A 278 4.54 30.18 -5.70
C SER A 278 4.78 29.84 -7.17
N THR A 279 4.85 28.56 -7.51
CA THR A 279 5.02 28.06 -8.89
C THR A 279 3.66 27.79 -9.54
N ASP A 280 2.74 27.24 -8.79
CA ASP A 280 1.37 26.92 -9.21
C ASP A 280 0.42 27.14 -8.05
N PRO A 281 -0.69 27.90 -8.21
CA PRO A 281 -1.65 28.14 -7.13
C PRO A 281 -2.28 26.86 -6.53
N ALA A 282 -2.28 25.74 -7.29
CA ALA A 282 -2.72 24.43 -6.79
C ALA A 282 -1.63 23.69 -6.00
N GLY A 283 -0.41 24.21 -5.95
CA GLY A 283 0.72 23.63 -5.26
C GLY A 283 0.63 23.74 -3.74
N SER A 284 1.50 23.01 -3.05
CA SER A 284 1.59 23.07 -1.58
C SER A 284 2.21 24.41 -1.11
N PRO A 285 1.86 24.88 0.11
CA PRO A 285 2.41 26.12 0.69
C PRO A 285 3.85 25.92 1.20
N THR A 286 4.72 25.44 0.30
CA THR A 286 6.13 25.12 0.51
C THR A 286 7.03 26.01 -0.33
N GLN A 287 8.36 25.92 -0.09
CA GLN A 287 9.41 26.63 -0.81
C GLN A 287 10.56 25.66 -1.19
N GLY A 288 10.22 24.38 -1.44
CA GLY A 288 11.22 23.35 -1.78
C GLY A 288 11.94 23.64 -3.10
N GLY A 289 13.22 23.27 -3.15
CA GLY A 289 14.07 23.45 -4.34
C GLY A 289 13.80 22.43 -5.45
N VAL A 290 13.16 21.30 -5.14
CA VAL A 290 12.76 20.26 -6.09
C VAL A 290 11.24 20.13 -6.08
N GLN A 291 10.65 19.99 -7.27
CA GLN A 291 9.22 19.83 -7.49
C GLN A 291 9.01 18.66 -8.46
N THR A 292 8.20 17.66 -8.09
CA THR A 292 8.06 16.43 -8.89
C THR A 292 7.61 16.72 -10.31
N TYR A 293 6.67 17.64 -10.48
CA TYR A 293 6.12 18.02 -11.78
C TYR A 293 7.16 18.64 -12.71
N ASP A 294 7.97 19.58 -12.19
CA ASP A 294 8.91 20.37 -13.00
C ASP A 294 10.28 19.72 -13.15
N ASP A 295 10.78 19.08 -12.09
CA ASP A 295 12.17 18.60 -12.02
C ASP A 295 12.31 17.09 -12.30
N LEU A 296 11.30 16.30 -11.88
CA LEU A 296 11.29 14.84 -12.07
C LEU A 296 10.32 14.43 -13.19
N TYR A 297 9.59 15.39 -13.77
CA TYR A 297 8.58 15.18 -14.80
C TYR A 297 7.51 14.14 -14.39
N ALA A 298 7.14 14.17 -13.11
CA ALA A 298 6.20 13.24 -12.50
C ALA A 298 4.96 14.00 -12.02
N ASP A 299 3.86 13.91 -12.77
CA ASP A 299 2.58 14.56 -12.44
C ASP A 299 1.75 13.66 -11.49
N THR A 300 2.22 13.59 -10.25
CA THR A 300 1.64 12.73 -9.22
C THR A 300 0.19 13.09 -8.88
N VAL A 301 -0.18 14.36 -9.01
CA VAL A 301 -1.57 14.83 -8.82
C VAL A 301 -2.48 14.30 -9.94
N LYS A 302 -2.02 14.30 -11.18
CA LYS A 302 -2.75 13.69 -12.31
C LYS A 302 -2.98 12.20 -12.07
N TRP A 303 -1.97 11.46 -11.62
CA TRP A 303 -2.10 10.01 -11.40
C TRP A 303 -3.13 9.66 -10.34
N VAL A 304 -3.26 10.50 -9.30
CA VAL A 304 -4.32 10.38 -8.28
C VAL A 304 -5.69 10.67 -8.90
N ARG A 305 -5.83 11.78 -9.62
CA ARG A 305 -7.12 12.22 -10.21
C ARG A 305 -7.65 11.27 -11.28
N GLU A 306 -6.75 10.71 -12.08
CA GLU A 306 -7.10 9.70 -13.11
C GLU A 306 -7.32 8.30 -12.52
N GLY A 307 -7.07 8.12 -11.20
CA GLY A 307 -7.24 6.84 -10.52
C GLY A 307 -6.29 5.76 -11.06
N TRP A 308 -5.09 6.14 -11.53
CA TRP A 308 -4.11 5.17 -12.02
C TRP A 308 -3.39 4.44 -10.87
N LEU A 309 -3.42 5.00 -9.68
CA LEU A 309 -2.85 4.43 -8.46
C LEU A 309 -3.95 3.88 -7.55
N ASP A 310 -3.60 2.94 -6.69
CA ASP A 310 -4.40 2.47 -5.57
C ASP A 310 -4.01 3.16 -4.27
N TYR A 311 -2.74 3.58 -4.17
CA TYR A 311 -2.27 4.42 -3.07
C TYR A 311 -1.11 5.32 -3.49
N ILE A 312 -0.95 6.42 -2.77
CA ILE A 312 0.18 7.32 -2.89
C ILE A 312 0.82 7.52 -1.51
N THR A 313 2.17 7.53 -1.47
CA THR A 313 2.93 7.66 -0.23
C THR A 313 3.97 8.77 -0.37
N PRO A 314 3.58 10.07 -0.30
CA PRO A 314 4.55 11.15 -0.37
C PRO A 314 5.61 11.01 0.73
N GLN A 315 6.89 11.18 0.37
CA GLN A 315 8.03 11.11 1.29
C GLN A 315 8.13 12.44 2.06
N VAL A 316 7.32 12.59 3.12
CA VAL A 316 7.28 13.82 3.94
C VAL A 316 8.44 13.80 4.95
N TYR A 317 9.65 13.92 4.43
CA TYR A 317 10.88 13.74 5.22
C TYR A 317 11.33 15.01 5.96
N TRP A 318 10.41 15.79 6.48
CA TRP A 318 10.67 16.98 7.28
C TRP A 318 9.91 16.92 8.62
N ASN A 319 10.44 17.62 9.60
CA ASN A 319 9.79 17.75 10.89
C ASN A 319 8.62 18.75 10.85
N ILE A 320 7.73 18.66 11.83
CA ILE A 320 6.73 19.69 12.06
C ILE A 320 7.45 21.01 12.39
N GLY A 321 7.02 22.09 11.71
CA GLY A 321 7.59 23.44 11.85
C GLY A 321 8.85 23.70 11.00
N PHE A 322 9.19 22.82 10.05
CA PHE A 322 10.27 23.12 9.09
C PHE A 322 9.76 24.07 8.00
N GLU A 323 10.07 25.35 8.11
CA GLU A 323 9.47 26.45 7.35
C GLU A 323 9.38 26.21 5.84
N ILE A 324 10.46 25.68 5.22
CA ILE A 324 10.58 25.48 3.77
C ILE A 324 9.63 24.37 3.28
N ALA A 325 9.46 23.31 4.05
CA ALA A 325 8.68 22.12 3.70
C ALA A 325 8.09 21.48 4.96
N ASP A 326 7.25 22.26 5.67
CA ASP A 326 6.66 21.83 6.93
C ASP A 326 5.77 20.60 6.73
N TYR A 327 6.00 19.57 7.56
CA TYR A 327 5.16 18.39 7.65
C TYR A 327 3.68 18.78 7.81
N ALA A 328 3.41 19.76 8.69
CA ALA A 328 2.06 20.26 8.97
C ALA A 328 1.43 21.07 7.82
N LYS A 329 2.17 21.34 6.74
CA LYS A 329 1.65 21.94 5.49
C LYS A 329 1.46 20.88 4.40
N LEU A 330 2.33 19.87 4.36
CA LEU A 330 2.30 18.86 3.30
C LEU A 330 1.21 17.83 3.53
N VAL A 331 1.01 17.35 4.76
CA VAL A 331 -0.03 16.35 5.06
C VAL A 331 -1.43 16.85 4.73
N PRO A 332 -1.88 18.06 5.17
CA PRO A 332 -3.17 18.60 4.78
C PRO A 332 -3.33 18.75 3.26
N TRP A 333 -2.28 19.22 2.59
CA TRP A 333 -2.30 19.39 1.14
C TRP A 333 -2.50 18.06 0.41
N TRP A 334 -1.81 17.00 0.82
CA TRP A 334 -2.00 15.67 0.24
C TRP A 334 -3.35 15.06 0.59
N SER A 335 -3.86 15.32 1.80
CA SER A 335 -5.22 14.94 2.21
C SER A 335 -6.25 15.54 1.26
N ASP A 336 -6.15 16.86 0.97
CA ASP A 336 -7.03 17.55 0.00
C ASP A 336 -6.90 16.96 -1.43
N ILE A 337 -5.70 16.56 -1.85
CA ILE A 337 -5.47 15.99 -3.19
C ILE A 337 -6.17 14.65 -3.38
N VAL A 338 -6.19 13.78 -2.35
CA VAL A 338 -6.81 12.46 -2.45
C VAL A 338 -8.29 12.46 -2.05
N ALA A 339 -8.77 13.52 -1.39
CA ALA A 339 -10.14 13.61 -0.93
C ALA A 339 -11.16 13.37 -2.08
N GLY A 340 -12.08 12.45 -1.85
CA GLY A 340 -13.10 12.08 -2.84
C GLY A 340 -12.61 11.20 -4.00
N THR A 341 -11.38 10.70 -3.94
CA THR A 341 -10.84 9.69 -4.88
C THR A 341 -10.85 8.28 -4.26
N ASP A 342 -10.57 7.26 -5.07
CA ASP A 342 -10.39 5.88 -4.62
C ASP A 342 -8.94 5.58 -4.19
N VAL A 343 -8.06 6.59 -4.13
CA VAL A 343 -6.62 6.43 -3.85
C VAL A 343 -6.35 6.62 -2.37
N ASN A 344 -5.79 5.61 -1.72
CA ASN A 344 -5.37 5.70 -0.32
C ASN A 344 -4.14 6.61 -0.18
N LEU A 345 -4.12 7.44 0.86
CA LEU A 345 -2.95 8.23 1.24
C LEU A 345 -2.22 7.57 2.40
N TYR A 346 -0.94 7.27 2.21
CA TYR A 346 -0.03 6.90 3.29
C TYR A 346 1.07 7.94 3.40
N ILE A 347 1.63 8.15 4.59
CA ILE A 347 2.71 9.13 4.78
C ILE A 347 4.05 8.39 4.92
N GLY A 348 5.03 8.83 4.14
CA GLY A 348 6.41 8.35 4.22
C GLY A 348 7.21 9.11 5.27
N HIS A 349 7.80 8.38 6.22
CA HIS A 349 8.52 8.91 7.38
C HIS A 349 10.03 8.73 7.31
N ALA A 350 10.78 9.71 7.83
CA ALA A 350 12.24 9.80 7.75
C ALA A 350 12.95 9.25 9.00
N ASN A 351 12.83 7.95 9.29
CA ASN A 351 13.53 7.34 10.43
C ASN A 351 15.06 7.54 10.39
N HIS A 352 15.65 7.67 9.19
CA HIS A 352 17.07 7.93 8.99
C HIS A 352 17.53 9.29 9.53
N LYS A 353 16.60 10.21 9.82
CA LYS A 353 16.91 11.54 10.38
C LYS A 353 16.96 11.54 11.91
N VAL A 354 16.29 10.60 12.56
CA VAL A 354 16.27 10.52 14.03
C VAL A 354 17.67 10.33 14.60
N ALA A 355 18.03 11.16 15.59
CA ALA A 355 19.35 11.22 16.22
C ALA A 355 20.52 11.46 15.24
N ASN A 356 20.25 12.03 14.08
CA ASN A 356 21.31 12.48 13.17
C ASN A 356 21.65 13.93 13.48
N PRO A 357 22.88 14.23 13.97
CA PRO A 357 23.24 15.58 14.42
C PRO A 357 23.29 16.63 13.30
N ALA A 358 23.30 16.21 12.03
CA ALA A 358 23.20 17.11 10.88
C ALA A 358 21.77 17.58 10.60
N GLN A 359 20.78 17.04 11.32
CA GLN A 359 19.36 17.39 11.16
C GLN A 359 18.91 18.42 12.20
N PRO A 360 17.79 19.14 11.96
CA PRO A 360 17.21 20.08 12.92
C PRO A 360 16.98 19.48 14.32
N PRO A 361 16.92 20.33 15.38
CA PRO A 361 16.75 19.87 16.78
C PRO A 361 15.54 18.96 17.02
N GLN A 362 14.49 19.10 16.22
CA GLN A 362 13.28 18.26 16.29
C GLN A 362 13.58 16.76 16.07
N TRP A 363 14.62 16.44 15.30
CA TRP A 363 15.07 15.06 15.09
C TRP A 363 15.99 14.54 16.20
N GLN A 364 16.33 15.38 17.16
CA GLN A 364 17.14 15.02 18.33
C GLN A 364 16.28 14.68 19.56
N VAL A 365 14.96 14.69 19.43
CA VAL A 365 14.01 14.28 20.48
C VAL A 365 13.24 13.02 20.04
N PRO A 366 12.92 12.12 20.99
CA PRO A 366 12.33 10.82 20.64
C PRO A 366 10.87 10.91 20.14
N GLU A 367 10.15 11.99 20.49
CA GLU A 367 8.71 12.11 20.26
C GLU A 367 8.32 12.67 18.88
N GLU A 368 9.28 13.18 18.09
CA GLU A 368 8.94 13.83 16.81
C GLU A 368 8.12 12.92 15.91
N MET A 369 8.51 11.64 15.77
CA MET A 369 7.79 10.67 14.98
C MET A 369 6.36 10.43 15.52
N SER A 370 6.22 10.24 16.83
CA SER A 370 4.91 10.05 17.46
C SER A 370 4.01 11.29 17.29
N ARG A 371 4.58 12.50 17.37
CA ARG A 371 3.84 13.75 17.10
C ARG A 371 3.35 13.83 15.66
N GLN A 372 4.13 13.39 14.70
CA GLN A 372 3.73 13.30 13.29
C GLN A 372 2.52 12.36 13.13
N LEU A 373 2.55 11.18 13.74
CA LEU A 373 1.42 10.25 13.69
C LEU A 373 0.18 10.79 14.41
N THR A 374 0.36 11.50 15.53
CA THR A 374 -0.74 12.19 16.24
C THR A 374 -1.38 13.23 15.31
N PHE A 375 -0.55 14.04 14.64
CA PHE A 375 -1.03 15.04 13.67
C PHE A 375 -1.80 14.41 12.51
N ASN A 376 -1.36 13.25 12.02
CA ASN A 376 -2.03 12.53 10.93
C ASN A 376 -3.48 12.12 11.29
N ARG A 377 -3.81 11.96 12.58
CA ARG A 377 -5.17 11.59 13.03
C ARG A 377 -6.23 12.66 12.77
N ASP A 378 -5.81 13.90 12.57
CA ASP A 378 -6.72 15.01 12.23
C ASP A 378 -7.17 14.95 10.75
N TYR A 379 -6.57 14.07 9.95
CA TYR A 379 -6.81 13.94 8.50
C TYR A 379 -7.32 12.52 8.19
N PRO A 380 -8.64 12.32 8.03
CA PRO A 380 -9.24 11.00 7.84
C PRO A 380 -8.80 10.29 6.54
N GLU A 381 -8.28 11.04 5.56
CA GLU A 381 -7.73 10.49 4.32
C GLU A 381 -6.38 9.79 4.53
N VAL A 382 -5.68 10.08 5.65
CA VAL A 382 -4.40 9.41 5.96
C VAL A 382 -4.66 8.01 6.50
N GLY A 383 -4.58 7.04 5.60
CA GLY A 383 -4.83 5.62 5.88
C GLY A 383 -3.62 4.84 6.40
N GLY A 384 -2.46 5.48 6.66
CA GLY A 384 -1.31 4.76 7.20
C GLY A 384 0.04 5.44 7.05
N ASP A 385 1.07 4.71 7.47
CA ASP A 385 2.43 5.21 7.66
C ASP A 385 3.44 4.19 7.12
N ILE A 386 4.47 4.66 6.39
CA ILE A 386 5.58 3.85 5.91
C ILE A 386 6.91 4.46 6.34
N TYR A 387 7.81 3.67 6.93
CA TYR A 387 9.05 4.12 7.57
C TYR A 387 10.29 3.84 6.72
N PHE A 388 11.07 4.89 6.41
CA PHE A 388 12.33 4.75 5.69
C PHE A 388 13.52 4.82 6.68
N SER A 389 14.23 3.76 6.88
CA SER A 389 14.08 2.41 6.32
C SER A 389 14.13 1.37 7.42
N ALA A 390 13.98 0.10 7.06
CA ALA A 390 13.93 -1.02 7.99
C ALA A 390 15.13 -1.10 8.94
N ALA A 391 16.36 -0.83 8.49
CA ALA A 391 17.54 -0.76 9.34
C ALA A 391 17.43 0.35 10.42
N GLN A 392 16.79 1.47 10.09
CA GLN A 392 16.60 2.59 11.00
C GLN A 392 15.46 2.33 12.00
N VAL A 393 14.41 1.65 11.56
CA VAL A 393 13.34 1.14 12.46
C VAL A 393 13.95 0.24 13.53
N ARG A 394 14.82 -0.69 13.14
CA ARG A 394 15.50 -1.62 14.06
C ARG A 394 16.55 -0.95 14.93
N ALA A 395 17.25 0.05 14.41
CA ALA A 395 18.20 0.84 15.20
C ALA A 395 17.49 1.57 16.35
N ASN A 396 16.21 1.86 16.20
CA ASN A 396 15.32 2.44 17.22
C ASN A 396 15.99 3.54 18.06
N ARG A 397 16.71 4.44 17.37
CA ARG A 397 17.48 5.51 18.01
C ARG A 397 16.56 6.37 18.88
N LEU A 398 17.01 6.77 20.06
CA LEU A 398 16.21 7.50 21.05
C LEU A 398 14.90 6.77 21.43
N SER A 399 14.77 5.47 21.13
CA SER A 399 13.54 4.69 21.36
C SER A 399 12.30 5.21 20.61
N HIS A 400 12.48 5.94 19.51
CA HIS A 400 11.39 6.57 18.77
C HIS A 400 10.32 5.58 18.28
N MET A 401 10.71 4.39 17.80
CA MET A 401 9.73 3.36 17.37
C MET A 401 9.05 2.68 18.56
N THR A 402 9.71 2.61 19.71
CA THR A 402 9.07 2.14 20.96
C THR A 402 7.96 3.11 21.38
N ILE A 403 8.20 4.42 21.27
CA ILE A 403 7.20 5.46 21.55
C ILE A 403 6.05 5.38 20.54
N VAL A 404 6.36 5.26 19.24
CA VAL A 404 5.33 5.07 18.21
C VAL A 404 4.46 3.85 18.52
N GLN A 405 5.06 2.72 18.91
CA GLN A 405 4.31 1.52 19.28
C GLN A 405 3.41 1.75 20.49
N GLN A 406 3.93 2.41 21.53
CA GLN A 406 3.20 2.68 22.77
C GLN A 406 2.04 3.67 22.56
N ASP A 407 2.23 4.67 21.69
CA ASP A 407 1.24 5.73 21.49
C ASP A 407 0.20 5.36 20.42
N HIS A 408 0.60 4.61 19.37
CA HIS A 408 -0.22 4.46 18.14
C HIS A 408 -0.54 3.02 17.75
N TYR A 409 0.29 2.02 18.17
CA TYR A 409 0.16 0.64 17.69
C TYR A 409 -0.17 -0.35 18.81
N GLN A 410 -0.90 0.09 19.83
CA GLN A 410 -1.33 -0.75 20.97
C GLN A 410 -2.35 -1.82 20.55
N ARG A 411 -3.06 -1.59 19.44
CA ARG A 411 -4.05 -2.52 18.88
C ARG A 411 -3.60 -3.00 17.51
N PRO A 412 -3.92 -4.23 17.12
CA PRO A 412 -3.72 -4.69 15.76
C PRO A 412 -4.50 -3.84 14.76
N ALA A 413 -4.03 -3.79 13.52
CA ALA A 413 -4.74 -3.21 12.39
C ALA A 413 -4.48 -4.05 11.15
N PHE A 414 -5.31 -3.92 10.13
CA PHE A 414 -5.08 -4.47 8.80
C PHE A 414 -5.04 -3.34 7.77
N ALA A 415 -4.42 -3.59 6.62
CA ALA A 415 -4.28 -2.58 5.58
C ALA A 415 -5.66 -2.09 5.10
N PRO A 416 -5.81 -0.80 4.74
CA PRO A 416 -7.04 -0.29 4.16
C PRO A 416 -7.38 -0.97 2.83
N THR A 417 -8.67 -1.15 2.57
CA THR A 417 -9.14 -1.55 1.25
C THR A 417 -8.88 -0.43 0.25
N SER A 418 -8.35 -0.74 -0.94
CA SER A 418 -8.33 0.22 -2.05
C SER A 418 -9.76 0.58 -2.44
N GLY A 419 -10.05 1.87 -2.64
CA GLY A 419 -11.41 2.34 -2.96
C GLY A 419 -12.04 1.60 -4.14
N ARG A 420 -11.27 1.35 -5.21
CA ARG A 420 -11.75 0.59 -6.38
C ARG A 420 -12.04 -0.90 -6.10
N LEU A 421 -11.56 -1.47 -4.98
CA LEU A 421 -11.72 -2.87 -4.60
C LEU A 421 -12.73 -3.08 -3.47
N VAL A 422 -13.42 -2.01 -3.07
CA VAL A 422 -14.50 -2.11 -2.08
C VAL A 422 -15.59 -3.04 -2.61
N ALA A 423 -15.84 -4.10 -1.86
CA ALA A 423 -16.82 -5.13 -2.20
C ALA A 423 -17.42 -5.73 -0.93
N ARG A 424 -18.43 -6.57 -1.11
CA ARG A 424 -18.90 -7.39 0.00
C ARG A 424 -17.83 -8.41 0.39
N GLY A 425 -17.46 -8.42 1.67
CA GLY A 425 -16.51 -9.40 2.22
C GLY A 425 -16.95 -10.86 2.07
N PRO A 426 -16.11 -11.81 2.45
CA PRO A 426 -16.42 -13.24 2.45
C PRO A 426 -17.64 -13.57 3.33
N GLY A 427 -18.09 -14.83 3.33
CA GLY A 427 -19.12 -15.29 4.29
C GLY A 427 -18.58 -15.25 5.73
N ALA A 428 -19.48 -14.97 6.69
CA ALA A 428 -19.13 -14.99 8.11
C ALA A 428 -18.54 -16.33 8.55
N PRO A 429 -17.46 -16.37 9.33
CA PRO A 429 -16.90 -17.59 9.88
C PRO A 429 -17.85 -18.28 10.86
N VAL A 430 -17.63 -19.58 11.10
CA VAL A 430 -18.36 -20.36 12.10
C VAL A 430 -17.40 -20.79 13.19
N ILE A 431 -17.48 -20.19 14.38
CA ILE A 431 -16.67 -20.58 15.54
C ILE A 431 -17.07 -21.98 16.00
N ALA A 432 -16.13 -22.89 16.04
CA ALA A 432 -16.29 -24.24 16.58
C ALA A 432 -16.23 -24.22 18.11
N ASP A 433 -15.17 -23.61 18.65
CA ASP A 433 -14.99 -23.45 20.11
C ASP A 433 -14.10 -22.27 20.48
N ALA A 434 -14.22 -21.87 21.77
CA ALA A 434 -13.30 -20.96 22.44
C ALA A 434 -12.98 -21.58 23.82
N THR A 435 -11.75 -22.04 23.98
CA THR A 435 -11.36 -22.85 25.14
C THR A 435 -10.14 -22.29 25.84
N ARG A 436 -10.14 -22.32 27.17
CA ARG A 436 -8.97 -21.96 27.99
C ARG A 436 -7.82 -22.94 27.73
N THR A 437 -6.62 -22.40 27.63
CA THR A 437 -5.37 -23.15 27.55
C THR A 437 -4.38 -22.61 28.61
N SER A 438 -3.20 -23.21 28.72
CA SER A 438 -2.12 -22.69 29.60
C SER A 438 -1.59 -21.31 29.14
N SER A 439 -1.77 -20.96 27.85
CA SER A 439 -1.25 -19.71 27.25
C SER A 439 -2.33 -18.66 26.98
N GLY A 440 -3.58 -18.88 27.41
CA GLY A 440 -4.68 -17.94 27.15
C GLY A 440 -5.94 -18.63 26.64
N VAL A 441 -6.73 -17.96 25.82
CA VAL A 441 -7.94 -18.52 25.19
C VAL A 441 -7.68 -18.87 23.74
N ARG A 442 -7.82 -20.13 23.38
CA ARG A 442 -7.76 -20.57 21.99
C ARG A 442 -9.16 -20.55 21.37
N VAL A 443 -9.31 -19.76 20.31
CA VAL A 443 -10.50 -19.69 19.47
C VAL A 443 -10.27 -20.48 18.21
N ARG A 444 -11.19 -21.37 17.82
CA ARG A 444 -11.14 -22.16 16.58
C ARG A 444 -12.40 -21.97 15.77
N TRP A 445 -12.25 -21.92 14.44
CA TRP A 445 -13.37 -21.75 13.52
C TRP A 445 -13.15 -22.54 12.24
N VAL A 446 -14.25 -22.80 11.53
CA VAL A 446 -14.23 -23.49 10.24
C VAL A 446 -13.70 -22.52 9.18
N ALA A 447 -12.71 -22.97 8.41
CA ALA A 447 -12.17 -22.24 7.29
C ALA A 447 -13.24 -21.95 6.23
N ASN A 448 -13.19 -20.75 5.65
CA ASN A 448 -13.93 -20.37 4.46
C ASN A 448 -12.93 -19.92 3.37
N ARG A 449 -13.38 -19.23 2.33
CA ARG A 449 -12.50 -18.73 1.25
C ARG A 449 -11.84 -17.40 1.59
N ALA A 450 -11.59 -17.12 2.86
CA ALA A 450 -10.92 -15.90 3.30
C ALA A 450 -9.42 -15.96 3.06
N THR A 451 -8.81 -14.78 2.92
CA THR A 451 -7.35 -14.61 2.87
C THR A 451 -6.79 -14.50 4.29
N SER A 452 -7.52 -13.82 5.18
CA SER A 452 -7.16 -13.65 6.58
C SER A 452 -8.40 -13.57 7.46
N TYR A 453 -8.20 -13.58 8.77
CA TYR A 453 -9.26 -13.49 9.78
C TYR A 453 -8.89 -12.48 10.84
N ALA A 454 -9.88 -11.73 11.31
CA ALA A 454 -9.76 -10.86 12.47
C ALA A 454 -10.53 -11.47 13.66
N VAL A 455 -9.92 -11.42 14.84
CA VAL A 455 -10.49 -11.97 16.08
C VAL A 455 -10.75 -10.83 17.04
N TYR A 456 -11.98 -10.72 17.50
CA TYR A 456 -12.41 -9.69 18.43
C TYR A 456 -12.81 -10.32 19.76
N ARG A 457 -12.54 -9.58 20.85
CA ARG A 457 -12.86 -9.96 22.22
C ARG A 457 -13.57 -8.82 22.93
N LEU A 458 -14.75 -9.10 23.47
CA LEU A 458 -15.50 -8.21 24.33
C LEU A 458 -15.50 -8.77 25.75
N ASP A 459 -15.53 -7.90 26.75
CA ASP A 459 -15.67 -8.30 28.14
C ASP A 459 -17.11 -8.77 28.43
N GLY A 460 -17.24 -9.74 29.33
CA GLY A 460 -18.56 -10.28 29.70
C GLY A 460 -19.15 -11.30 28.71
N HIS A 461 -20.47 -11.51 28.81
CA HIS A 461 -21.25 -12.37 27.94
C HIS A 461 -22.31 -11.55 27.19
N ASP A 462 -21.90 -10.46 26.57
CA ASP A 462 -22.81 -9.53 25.93
C ASP A 462 -23.06 -9.88 24.47
N LEU A 463 -24.20 -9.41 23.95
CA LEU A 463 -24.45 -9.45 22.51
C LEU A 463 -23.57 -8.43 21.83
N VAL A 464 -22.95 -8.85 20.75
CA VAL A 464 -22.08 -7.99 19.94
C VAL A 464 -22.96 -7.08 19.08
N GLY A 465 -22.90 -5.78 19.34
CA GLY A 465 -23.52 -4.75 18.53
C GLY A 465 -22.72 -4.46 17.27
N ARG A 466 -23.37 -3.85 16.29
CA ARG A 466 -22.72 -3.48 15.01
C ARG A 466 -21.54 -2.54 15.21
N CYS A 467 -21.62 -1.63 16.19
CA CYS A 467 -20.59 -0.63 16.44
C CYS A 467 -19.42 -1.15 17.29
N ASP A 468 -19.56 -2.28 17.96
CA ASP A 468 -18.47 -2.87 18.76
C ASP A 468 -17.26 -3.32 17.92
N LEU A 469 -17.45 -3.47 16.60
CA LEU A 469 -16.41 -3.85 15.64
C LEU A 469 -16.05 -2.72 14.65
N ALA A 470 -16.46 -1.49 14.93
CA ALA A 470 -16.23 -0.36 14.01
C ALA A 470 -14.76 0.07 13.98
N ASP A 471 -14.04 -0.11 15.10
CA ASP A 471 -12.63 0.22 15.27
C ASP A 471 -11.84 -0.97 15.86
N ALA A 472 -10.58 -0.73 16.24
CA ALA A 472 -9.70 -1.75 16.79
C ALA A 472 -9.84 -1.95 18.30
N THR A 473 -10.77 -1.31 19.02
CA THR A 473 -10.90 -1.38 20.49
C THR A 473 -11.02 -2.82 20.98
N HIS A 474 -11.80 -3.63 20.27
CA HIS A 474 -12.01 -5.04 20.59
C HIS A 474 -11.20 -6.02 19.75
N LEU A 475 -10.40 -5.54 18.80
CA LEU A 475 -9.54 -6.36 17.96
C LEU A 475 -8.34 -6.88 18.77
N VAL A 476 -8.21 -8.21 18.89
CA VAL A 476 -7.11 -8.85 19.64
C VAL A 476 -6.08 -9.51 18.74
N GLY A 477 -6.38 -9.69 17.45
CA GLY A 477 -5.42 -10.18 16.49
C GLY A 477 -6.01 -10.39 15.10
N SER A 478 -5.10 -10.49 14.13
CA SER A 478 -5.41 -10.95 12.78
C SER A 478 -4.43 -12.03 12.36
N ILE A 479 -4.87 -13.00 11.59
CA ILE A 479 -4.02 -14.08 11.09
C ILE A 479 -4.32 -14.37 9.62
N ARG A 480 -3.27 -14.76 8.86
CA ARG A 480 -3.43 -15.30 7.51
C ARG A 480 -4.13 -16.66 7.59
N ALA A 481 -5.02 -16.94 6.65
CA ALA A 481 -5.63 -18.24 6.51
C ALA A 481 -4.58 -19.30 6.18
N VAL A 482 -4.60 -20.40 6.93
CA VAL A 482 -3.73 -21.55 6.65
C VAL A 482 -4.51 -22.68 5.99
N ARG A 483 -3.81 -23.56 5.28
CA ARG A 483 -4.44 -24.76 4.69
C ARG A 483 -5.02 -25.65 5.80
N GLY A 484 -6.27 -26.05 5.66
CA GLY A 484 -6.95 -26.93 6.60
C GLY A 484 -8.40 -26.53 6.81
N VAL A 485 -9.17 -27.44 7.43
CA VAL A 485 -10.60 -27.22 7.70
C VAL A 485 -10.82 -26.28 8.88
N LEU A 486 -9.91 -26.31 9.86
CA LEU A 486 -10.00 -25.49 11.07
C LEU A 486 -8.86 -24.48 11.08
N GLN A 487 -9.23 -23.23 11.36
CA GLN A 487 -8.33 -22.12 11.69
C GLN A 487 -8.29 -21.97 13.22
N SER A 488 -7.22 -21.35 13.74
CA SER A 488 -7.03 -21.18 15.18
C SER A 488 -6.25 -19.93 15.50
N PHE A 489 -6.68 -19.21 16.52
CA PHE A 489 -5.97 -18.09 17.13
C PHE A 489 -5.92 -18.30 18.65
N THR A 490 -4.80 -17.97 19.28
CA THR A 490 -4.68 -17.99 20.75
C THR A 490 -4.53 -16.57 21.26
N ASP A 491 -5.53 -16.10 21.97
CA ASP A 491 -5.50 -14.82 22.68
C ASP A 491 -4.70 -14.97 23.99
N THR A 492 -3.44 -14.58 23.94
CA THR A 492 -2.52 -14.62 25.08
C THR A 492 -2.72 -13.47 26.05
N THR A 493 -3.56 -12.47 25.69
CA THR A 493 -3.85 -11.30 26.53
C THR A 493 -5.09 -11.50 27.40
N ALA A 494 -5.78 -12.64 27.26
CA ALA A 494 -6.96 -12.97 28.06
C ALA A 494 -6.59 -13.18 29.53
N VAL A 495 -7.26 -12.43 30.42
CA VAL A 495 -7.00 -12.48 31.88
C VAL A 495 -7.72 -13.70 32.48
N ALA A 496 -6.97 -14.52 33.21
CA ALA A 496 -7.50 -15.73 33.83
C ALA A 496 -8.69 -15.46 34.76
N GLY A 497 -9.75 -16.25 34.63
CA GLY A 497 -10.97 -16.10 35.42
C GLY A 497 -11.99 -15.10 34.89
N THR A 498 -11.62 -14.27 33.93
CA THR A 498 -12.51 -13.27 33.29
C THR A 498 -13.41 -13.94 32.25
N ARG A 499 -14.65 -13.44 32.14
CA ARG A 499 -15.61 -13.85 31.12
C ARG A 499 -15.43 -13.01 29.88
N TYR A 500 -15.44 -13.66 28.71
CA TYR A 500 -15.26 -13.02 27.42
C TYR A 500 -16.24 -13.53 26.38
N THR A 501 -16.58 -12.66 25.45
CA THR A 501 -17.27 -12.96 24.21
C THR A 501 -16.28 -12.82 23.06
N TYR A 502 -16.14 -13.87 22.23
CA TYR A 502 -15.33 -13.83 21.02
C TYR A 502 -16.20 -13.86 19.78
N VAL A 503 -15.83 -13.06 18.80
CA VAL A 503 -16.31 -13.13 17.41
C VAL A 503 -15.13 -13.12 16.45
N VAL A 504 -15.33 -13.69 15.28
CA VAL A 504 -14.33 -13.75 14.20
C VAL A 504 -14.98 -13.22 12.94
N THR A 505 -14.26 -12.39 12.21
CA THR A 505 -14.60 -11.97 10.85
C THR A 505 -13.60 -12.54 9.86
N ALA A 506 -13.99 -12.63 8.61
CA ALA A 506 -13.17 -13.08 7.49
C ALA A 506 -12.87 -11.89 6.59
N LEU A 507 -11.63 -11.77 6.12
CA LEU A 507 -11.21 -10.75 5.16
C LEU A 507 -10.82 -11.43 3.85
N ASP A 508 -11.24 -10.83 2.73
CA ASP A 508 -10.74 -11.21 1.42
C ASP A 508 -9.32 -10.63 1.20
N ARG A 509 -8.80 -10.80 -0.01
CA ARG A 509 -7.46 -10.33 -0.35
C ARG A 509 -7.34 -8.81 -0.39
N SER A 510 -8.45 -8.11 -0.56
CA SER A 510 -8.52 -6.64 -0.57
C SER A 510 -9.00 -6.07 0.77
N HIS A 511 -8.97 -6.87 1.84
CA HIS A 511 -9.40 -6.52 3.20
C HIS A 511 -10.89 -6.14 3.33
N ASN A 512 -11.75 -6.53 2.37
CA ASN A 512 -13.18 -6.46 2.58
C ASN A 512 -13.59 -7.44 3.69
N GLU A 513 -14.17 -6.91 4.75
CA GLU A 513 -14.49 -7.67 5.96
C GLU A 513 -15.92 -8.25 5.89
N SER A 514 -16.09 -9.49 6.34
CA SER A 514 -17.38 -10.17 6.45
C SER A 514 -18.22 -9.65 7.60
N ASP A 515 -19.49 -10.01 7.61
CA ASP A 515 -20.28 -10.01 8.85
C ASP A 515 -19.56 -10.85 9.92
N PRO A 516 -19.73 -10.54 11.23
CA PRO A 516 -19.13 -11.31 12.30
C PRO A 516 -19.77 -12.71 12.41
N SER A 517 -18.97 -13.66 12.92
CA SER A 517 -19.48 -14.95 13.36
C SER A 517 -20.54 -14.80 14.47
N ARG A 518 -21.31 -15.84 14.74
CA ARG A 518 -22.09 -15.90 15.98
C ARG A 518 -21.13 -15.80 17.18
N PRO A 519 -21.50 -15.03 18.23
CA PRO A 519 -20.70 -14.89 19.44
C PRO A 519 -20.42 -16.24 20.11
N ARG A 520 -19.21 -16.39 20.65
CA ARG A 520 -18.84 -17.53 21.47
C ARG A 520 -18.38 -17.07 22.85
N PHE A 521 -19.09 -17.52 23.86
CA PHE A 521 -18.81 -17.17 25.25
C PHE A 521 -17.82 -18.16 25.87
N THR A 522 -16.91 -17.65 26.71
CA THR A 522 -15.96 -18.47 27.44
C THR A 522 -15.52 -17.77 28.73
N ARG A 523 -14.85 -18.54 29.61
CA ARG A 523 -14.13 -18.01 30.76
C ARG A 523 -12.66 -18.36 30.60
N ALA A 524 -11.79 -17.33 30.62
CA ALA A 524 -10.34 -17.47 30.44
C ALA A 524 -9.66 -18.20 31.61
#